data_bf6809d86fb0ffb9b22209bb2c3fb658
#
_entry.id   bf6809d86fb0ffb9b22209bb2c3fb658
#
_cell.length_a   1.000
_cell.length_b   1.000
_cell.length_c   1.000
_cell.angle_alpha   90.00
_cell.angle_beta   90.00
_cell.angle_gamma   90.00
#
_symmetry.space_group_name_H-M   'P 1'
#
loop_
_entity.id
_entity.type
_entity.pdbx_description
1 polymer ?
#
loop_
_entity_poly.entity_id
_entity_poly.type
_entity_poly.pdbx_seq_one_letter_code
_entity_poly.pdbx_strand_id
1 'polypeptide(L)'
;SAILAAKENCDLPIICSMTFEENGRTFTGCPAQAEILLCEGLGVSAVGVNCSLGPKELMPIIKTLCEKSKIPVIVMPNAGLPDPATGEYSIDAEEFSDYAVEIADLGAGIIGGCCGTTPEFIRRTADKVKGRKYEPKKIERVCTICSGTNVVEVSQPRIIGERINPTGKKRFKQALINDDIDYILGQAIEQVGAGADILDVNVGLPDIDEKAMMIKACLLYTSPSPRDA
;
A
#
# COMPACT_ATOMS: atom_id res chain seq x y z
N SER A 1 2.24 -2.37 -11.66
CA SER A 1 2.81 -3.04 -12.85
C SER A 1 2.92 -4.55 -12.66
N ALA A 2 3.59 -5.10 -11.61
CA ALA A 2 3.78 -6.55 -11.43
C ALA A 2 2.48 -7.35 -11.38
N ILE A 3 1.47 -6.89 -10.62
CA ILE A 3 0.15 -7.55 -10.52
C ILE A 3 -0.53 -7.58 -11.89
N LEU A 4 -0.51 -6.48 -12.64
CA LEU A 4 -1.10 -6.43 -13.98
C LEU A 4 -0.40 -7.40 -14.93
N ALA A 5 0.94 -7.40 -14.94
CA ALA A 5 1.72 -8.32 -15.75
C ALA A 5 1.42 -9.80 -15.42
N ALA A 6 1.27 -10.14 -14.14
CA ALA A 6 0.87 -11.48 -13.73
C ALA A 6 -0.52 -11.84 -14.25
N LYS A 7 -1.50 -10.94 -14.10
CA LYS A 7 -2.89 -11.17 -14.56
C LYS A 7 -3.02 -11.27 -16.09
N GLU A 8 -2.15 -10.60 -16.83
CA GLU A 8 -2.13 -10.68 -18.30
C GLU A 8 -1.50 -11.98 -18.82
N ASN A 9 -0.77 -12.71 -17.97
CA ASN A 9 0.00 -13.89 -18.39
C ASN A 9 -0.38 -15.19 -17.69
N CYS A 10 -1.23 -15.16 -16.64
CA CYS A 10 -1.70 -16.37 -15.98
C CYS A 10 -3.04 -16.17 -15.26
N ASP A 11 -3.76 -17.27 -15.04
CA ASP A 11 -5.05 -17.34 -14.33
C ASP A 11 -4.90 -17.85 -12.88
N LEU A 12 -3.66 -17.92 -12.36
CA LEU A 12 -3.41 -18.36 -11.00
C LEU A 12 -3.85 -17.29 -9.97
N PRO A 13 -4.27 -17.71 -8.76
CA PRO A 13 -4.52 -16.79 -7.67
C PRO A 13 -3.25 -15.98 -7.35
N ILE A 14 -3.39 -14.65 -7.27
CA ILE A 14 -2.29 -13.75 -6.97
C ILE A 14 -2.39 -13.32 -5.52
N ILE A 15 -1.33 -13.51 -4.76
CA ILE A 15 -1.16 -12.99 -3.41
C ILE A 15 -0.17 -11.82 -3.49
N CYS A 16 -0.52 -10.69 -2.90
CA CYS A 16 0.37 -9.53 -2.79
C CYS A 16 0.68 -9.27 -1.33
N SER A 17 1.96 -9.25 -0.97
CA SER A 17 2.42 -8.83 0.34
C SER A 17 3.46 -7.72 0.20
N MET A 18 3.43 -6.76 1.13
CA MET A 18 4.39 -5.67 1.20
C MET A 18 5.19 -5.72 2.50
N THR A 19 6.34 -5.09 2.46
CA THR A 19 7.22 -4.93 3.63
C THR A 19 7.01 -3.55 4.21
N PHE A 20 6.75 -3.48 5.52
CA PHE A 20 6.49 -2.24 6.25
C PHE A 20 7.59 -1.97 7.26
N GLU A 21 7.81 -0.70 7.54
CA GLU A 21 8.65 -0.21 8.63
C GLU A 21 7.81 0.05 9.88
N GLU A 22 8.44 0.32 11.03
CA GLU A 22 7.77 0.56 12.31
C GLU A 22 6.76 1.73 12.27
N ASN A 23 6.98 2.69 11.37
CA ASN A 23 6.05 3.80 11.16
C ASN A 23 4.73 3.42 10.45
N GLY A 24 4.54 2.13 10.13
CA GLY A 24 3.35 1.62 9.44
C GLY A 24 3.28 1.92 7.95
N ARG A 25 4.41 2.28 7.34
CA ARG A 25 4.54 2.56 5.90
C ARG A 25 5.59 1.68 5.26
N THR A 26 5.44 1.44 3.98
CA THR A 26 6.52 0.84 3.17
C THR A 26 7.67 1.82 3.02
N PHE A 27 8.84 1.34 2.58
CA PHE A 27 10.00 2.18 2.27
C PHE A 27 9.68 3.36 1.33
N THR A 28 8.71 3.21 0.43
CA THR A 28 8.25 4.27 -0.48
C THR A 28 7.11 5.12 0.11
N GLY A 29 6.77 4.96 1.39
CA GLY A 29 5.78 5.76 2.09
C GLY A 29 4.33 5.26 1.97
N CYS A 30 4.07 4.10 1.35
CA CYS A 30 2.72 3.56 1.17
C CYS A 30 2.15 3.05 2.51
N PRO A 31 1.00 3.54 2.98
CA PRO A 31 0.33 3.00 4.16
C PRO A 31 -0.43 1.70 3.83
N ALA A 32 -0.62 0.84 4.83
CA ALA A 32 -1.30 -0.46 4.67
C ALA A 32 -2.71 -0.33 4.05
N GLN A 33 -3.44 0.74 4.37
CA GLN A 33 -4.77 0.98 3.78
C GLN A 33 -4.70 1.25 2.26
N ALA A 34 -3.66 1.93 1.76
CA ALA A 34 -3.49 2.14 0.33
C ALA A 34 -3.13 0.83 -0.40
N GLU A 35 -2.33 -0.05 0.23
CA GLU A 35 -2.09 -1.41 -0.27
C GLU A 35 -3.40 -2.17 -0.47
N ILE A 36 -4.26 -2.22 0.56
CA ILE A 36 -5.57 -2.90 0.50
C ILE A 36 -6.38 -2.38 -0.69
N LEU A 37 -6.55 -1.05 -0.78
CA LEU A 37 -7.38 -0.43 -1.81
C LEU A 37 -6.88 -0.75 -3.22
N LEU A 38 -5.57 -0.64 -3.43
CA LEU A 38 -4.93 -0.94 -4.71
C LEU A 38 -5.05 -2.43 -5.06
N CYS A 39 -4.70 -3.31 -4.13
CA CYS A 39 -4.69 -4.75 -4.36
C CYS A 39 -6.09 -5.31 -4.61
N GLU A 40 -7.09 -4.87 -3.83
CA GLU A 40 -8.48 -5.27 -4.09
C GLU A 40 -9.02 -4.68 -5.40
N GLY A 41 -8.68 -3.42 -5.72
CA GLY A 41 -9.04 -2.80 -7.01
C GLY A 41 -8.42 -3.53 -8.21
N LEU A 42 -7.23 -4.09 -8.04
CA LEU A 42 -6.58 -4.94 -9.04
C LEU A 42 -7.06 -6.41 -9.01
N GLY A 43 -7.92 -6.79 -8.08
CA GLY A 43 -8.50 -8.13 -7.99
C GLY A 43 -7.49 -9.22 -7.63
N VAL A 44 -6.58 -8.97 -6.67
CA VAL A 44 -5.73 -10.02 -6.11
C VAL A 44 -6.53 -10.91 -5.15
N SER A 45 -6.04 -12.11 -4.89
CA SER A 45 -6.74 -13.13 -4.08
C SER A 45 -6.47 -12.99 -2.58
N ALA A 46 -5.34 -12.40 -2.20
CA ALA A 46 -4.99 -12.08 -0.83
C ALA A 46 -4.00 -10.91 -0.79
N VAL A 47 -4.02 -10.17 0.33
CA VAL A 47 -3.13 -9.02 0.58
C VAL A 47 -2.46 -9.21 1.93
N GLY A 48 -1.27 -8.65 2.14
CA GLY A 48 -0.69 -8.75 3.46
C GLY A 48 0.72 -8.21 3.64
N VAL A 49 1.35 -8.69 4.70
CA VAL A 49 2.64 -8.19 5.16
C VAL A 49 3.64 -9.32 5.32
N ASN A 50 4.89 -9.02 4.96
CA ASN A 50 6.00 -9.95 5.17
C ASN A 50 7.29 -9.20 5.54
N CYS A 51 8.17 -9.90 6.23
CA CYS A 51 9.55 -9.48 6.50
C CYS A 51 9.68 -8.19 7.34
N SER A 52 10.89 -7.61 7.37
CA SER A 52 11.33 -6.40 8.07
C SER A 52 11.25 -6.48 9.59
N LEU A 53 10.10 -6.76 10.14
CA LEU A 53 9.78 -6.69 11.56
C LEU A 53 9.37 -8.06 12.11
N GLY A 54 9.43 -8.20 13.44
CA GLY A 54 8.85 -9.32 14.16
C GLY A 54 7.32 -9.20 14.27
N PRO A 55 6.67 -10.26 14.78
CA PRO A 55 5.21 -10.27 14.90
C PRO A 55 4.69 -9.14 15.81
N LYS A 56 5.39 -8.83 16.89
CA LYS A 56 5.02 -7.78 17.85
C LYS A 56 4.94 -6.41 17.20
N GLU A 57 5.97 -6.03 16.48
CA GLU A 57 6.09 -4.73 15.80
C GLU A 57 5.08 -4.61 14.65
N LEU A 58 4.74 -5.74 14.01
CA LEU A 58 3.75 -5.77 12.92
C LEU A 58 2.29 -5.73 13.38
N MET A 59 1.98 -5.96 14.66
CA MET A 59 0.60 -6.04 15.15
C MET A 59 -0.30 -4.86 14.77
N PRO A 60 0.13 -3.58 14.83
CA PRO A 60 -0.70 -2.45 14.40
C PRO A 60 -1.05 -2.49 12.91
N ILE A 61 -0.10 -2.93 12.08
CA ILE A 61 -0.27 -3.07 10.63
C ILE A 61 -1.20 -4.24 10.33
N ILE A 62 -0.97 -5.39 10.95
CA ILE A 62 -1.81 -6.59 10.82
C ILE A 62 -3.26 -6.27 11.22
N LYS A 63 -3.46 -5.55 12.33
CA LYS A 63 -4.78 -5.11 12.76
C LYS A 63 -5.47 -4.27 11.68
N THR A 64 -4.76 -3.28 11.12
CA THR A 64 -5.28 -2.45 10.02
C THR A 64 -5.67 -3.29 8.80
N LEU A 65 -4.80 -4.23 8.40
CA LEU A 65 -5.07 -5.12 7.28
C LEU A 65 -6.32 -5.98 7.55
N CYS A 66 -6.40 -6.62 8.71
CA CYS A 66 -7.52 -7.49 9.08
C CYS A 66 -8.84 -6.74 9.30
N GLU A 67 -8.81 -5.49 9.72
CA GLU A 67 -10.01 -4.67 9.92
C GLU A 67 -10.55 -4.07 8.61
N LYS A 68 -9.68 -3.80 7.64
CA LYS A 68 -10.04 -3.03 6.44
C LYS A 68 -10.06 -3.86 5.15
N SER A 69 -9.45 -5.04 5.10
CA SER A 69 -9.41 -5.89 3.91
C SER A 69 -10.65 -6.77 3.77
N LYS A 70 -11.24 -6.77 2.56
CA LYS A 70 -12.35 -7.68 2.17
C LYS A 70 -11.86 -9.04 1.67
N ILE A 71 -10.58 -9.14 1.36
CA ILE A 71 -9.93 -10.38 0.90
C ILE A 71 -9.05 -10.94 2.02
N PRO A 72 -8.68 -12.23 1.96
CA PRO A 72 -7.82 -12.86 2.96
C PRO A 72 -6.53 -12.07 3.20
N VAL A 73 -6.14 -11.96 4.47
CA VAL A 73 -4.88 -11.35 4.87
C VAL A 73 -3.84 -12.42 5.10
N ILE A 74 -2.66 -12.26 4.47
CA ILE A 74 -1.47 -13.08 4.70
C ILE A 74 -0.46 -12.35 5.58
N VAL A 75 0.08 -13.05 6.57
CA VAL A 75 1.04 -12.49 7.53
C VAL A 75 2.24 -13.42 7.64
N MET A 76 3.41 -12.92 7.29
CA MET A 76 4.67 -13.66 7.31
C MET A 76 5.78 -12.84 7.99
N PRO A 77 5.78 -12.72 9.33
CA PRO A 77 6.77 -11.94 10.06
C PRO A 77 8.13 -12.64 10.13
N ASN A 78 9.16 -11.89 10.50
CA ASN A 78 10.44 -12.44 10.89
C ASN A 78 10.33 -13.09 12.29
N ALA A 79 11.32 -13.91 12.67
CA ALA A 79 11.45 -14.44 14.02
C ALA A 79 11.93 -13.37 15.04
N GLY A 80 11.26 -12.22 15.05
CA GLY A 80 11.70 -11.01 15.77
C GLY A 80 12.68 -10.17 14.94
N LEU A 81 13.52 -9.41 15.64
CA LEU A 81 14.55 -8.57 15.01
C LEU A 81 15.92 -9.26 15.11
N PRO A 82 16.77 -9.17 14.08
CA PRO A 82 18.12 -9.73 14.16
C PRO A 82 19.02 -8.88 15.05
N ASP A 83 19.81 -9.54 15.89
CA ASP A 83 20.89 -8.89 16.62
C ASP A 83 21.96 -8.38 15.63
N PRO A 84 22.34 -7.10 15.68
CA PRO A 84 23.30 -6.53 14.70
C PRO A 84 24.70 -7.16 14.76
N ALA A 85 25.09 -7.74 15.88
CA ALA A 85 26.42 -8.32 16.07
C ALA A 85 26.48 -9.80 15.70
N THR A 86 25.44 -10.57 16.03
CA THR A 86 25.41 -12.04 15.84
C THR A 86 24.57 -12.46 14.64
N GLY A 87 23.61 -11.63 14.20
CA GLY A 87 22.63 -11.97 13.17
C GLY A 87 21.53 -12.93 13.68
N GLU A 88 21.54 -13.29 14.95
CA GLU A 88 20.53 -14.15 15.56
C GLU A 88 19.21 -13.38 15.75
N TYR A 89 18.09 -14.06 15.54
CA TYR A 89 16.76 -13.48 15.69
C TYR A 89 16.28 -13.57 17.15
N SER A 90 15.52 -12.57 17.59
CA SER A 90 15.27 -12.30 19.02
C SER A 90 14.20 -13.18 19.68
N ILE A 91 13.35 -13.88 18.92
CA ILE A 91 12.29 -14.72 19.49
C ILE A 91 12.43 -16.18 19.06
N ASP A 92 12.02 -17.09 19.93
CA ASP A 92 12.01 -18.52 19.65
C ASP A 92 10.70 -19.00 18.99
N ALA A 93 10.64 -20.30 18.68
CA ALA A 93 9.49 -20.89 18.00
C ALA A 93 8.23 -20.95 18.88
N GLU A 94 8.38 -20.97 20.22
CA GLU A 94 7.25 -20.96 21.14
C GLU A 94 6.60 -19.59 21.17
N GLU A 95 7.37 -18.53 21.42
CA GLU A 95 6.90 -17.16 21.43
C GLU A 95 6.31 -16.77 20.07
N PHE A 96 6.97 -17.11 18.96
CA PHE A 96 6.46 -16.87 17.64
C PHE A 96 5.09 -17.50 17.41
N SER A 97 4.91 -18.74 17.85
CA SER A 97 3.63 -19.44 17.70
C SER A 97 2.53 -18.88 18.59
N ASP A 98 2.85 -18.25 19.71
CA ASP A 98 1.87 -17.51 20.52
C ASP A 98 1.37 -16.26 19.78
N TYR A 99 2.27 -15.48 19.19
CA TYR A 99 1.86 -14.37 18.31
C TYR A 99 1.03 -14.85 17.11
N ALA A 100 1.30 -16.02 16.55
CA ALA A 100 0.50 -16.56 15.46
C ALA A 100 -0.96 -16.82 15.87
N VAL A 101 -1.20 -17.19 17.13
CA VAL A 101 -2.55 -17.31 17.70
C VAL A 101 -3.23 -15.93 17.74
N GLU A 102 -2.56 -14.89 18.24
CA GLU A 102 -3.09 -13.53 18.28
C GLU A 102 -3.39 -13.01 16.87
N ILE A 103 -2.50 -13.27 15.91
CA ILE A 103 -2.66 -12.90 14.50
C ILE A 103 -3.89 -13.60 13.90
N ALA A 104 -4.10 -14.87 14.21
CA ALA A 104 -5.30 -15.60 13.78
C ALA A 104 -6.58 -15.02 14.41
N ASP A 105 -6.53 -14.62 15.68
CA ASP A 105 -7.66 -14.01 16.39
C ASP A 105 -8.01 -12.61 15.84
N LEU A 106 -7.03 -11.87 15.29
CA LEU A 106 -7.27 -10.64 14.54
C LEU A 106 -7.99 -10.89 13.20
N GLY A 107 -7.98 -12.14 12.69
CA GLY A 107 -8.66 -12.54 11.47
C GLY A 107 -7.75 -12.71 10.26
N ALA A 108 -6.45 -12.91 10.44
CA ALA A 108 -5.58 -13.32 9.34
C ALA A 108 -5.97 -14.71 8.83
N GLY A 109 -6.08 -14.83 7.50
CA GLY A 109 -6.48 -16.07 6.85
C GLY A 109 -5.31 -17.00 6.51
N ILE A 110 -4.12 -16.44 6.37
CA ILE A 110 -2.90 -17.16 6.00
C ILE A 110 -1.76 -16.67 6.91
N ILE A 111 -1.09 -17.60 7.59
CA ILE A 111 0.00 -17.29 8.50
C ILE A 111 1.20 -18.13 8.12
N GLY A 112 2.35 -17.50 8.03
CA GLY A 112 3.63 -18.13 7.75
C GLY A 112 4.76 -17.43 8.49
N GLY A 113 5.96 -17.55 7.99
CA GLY A 113 7.14 -16.89 8.53
C GLY A 113 8.06 -16.41 7.42
N CYS A 114 8.97 -15.51 7.76
CA CYS A 114 9.99 -14.97 6.87
C CYS A 114 11.38 -15.19 7.48
N CYS A 115 12.23 -14.17 7.55
CA CYS A 115 13.59 -14.30 8.00
C CYS A 115 13.70 -14.82 9.44
N GLY A 116 14.66 -15.70 9.68
CA GLY A 116 14.88 -16.32 10.99
C GLY A 116 13.94 -17.47 11.33
N THR A 117 12.83 -17.66 10.61
CA THR A 117 11.93 -18.78 10.87
C THR A 117 12.46 -20.09 10.27
N THR A 118 12.22 -21.20 10.98
CA THR A 118 12.62 -22.56 10.59
C THR A 118 11.38 -23.44 10.48
N PRO A 119 11.51 -24.69 9.97
CA PRO A 119 10.39 -25.65 9.97
C PRO A 119 9.75 -25.85 11.36
N GLU A 120 10.52 -25.73 12.45
CA GLU A 120 10.02 -25.83 13.82
C GLU A 120 9.02 -24.69 14.13
N PHE A 121 9.31 -23.45 13.73
CA PHE A 121 8.39 -22.31 13.89
C PHE A 121 7.05 -22.55 13.19
N ILE A 122 7.11 -23.04 11.94
CA ILE A 122 5.91 -23.32 11.16
C ILE A 122 5.11 -24.48 11.74
N ARG A 123 5.79 -25.54 12.20
CA ARG A 123 5.13 -26.69 12.83
C ARG A 123 4.38 -26.26 14.09
N ARG A 124 5.02 -25.53 15.00
CA ARG A 124 4.38 -25.02 16.24
C ARG A 124 3.21 -24.07 15.92
N THR A 125 3.41 -23.17 14.98
CA THR A 125 2.32 -22.30 14.49
C THR A 125 1.13 -23.13 14.02
N ALA A 126 1.37 -24.11 13.14
CA ALA A 126 0.31 -24.97 12.62
C ALA A 126 -0.40 -25.75 13.73
N ASP A 127 0.33 -26.26 14.71
CA ASP A 127 -0.24 -26.99 15.85
C ASP A 127 -1.13 -26.07 16.71
N LYS A 128 -0.67 -24.84 17.05
CA LYS A 128 -1.43 -23.88 17.88
C LYS A 128 -2.67 -23.32 17.19
N VAL A 129 -2.63 -23.09 15.87
CA VAL A 129 -3.79 -22.58 15.11
C VAL A 129 -4.70 -23.67 14.58
N LYS A 130 -4.37 -24.95 14.79
CA LYS A 130 -5.12 -26.10 14.31
C LYS A 130 -6.58 -26.05 14.76
N GLY A 131 -7.47 -26.27 13.79
CA GLY A 131 -8.92 -26.27 14.04
C GLY A 131 -9.57 -24.88 14.05
N ARG A 132 -8.82 -23.80 13.99
CA ARG A 132 -9.38 -22.46 13.78
C ARG A 132 -9.90 -22.36 12.34
N LYS A 133 -11.04 -21.71 12.20
CA LYS A 133 -11.63 -21.47 10.87
C LYS A 133 -11.47 -20.01 10.52
N TYR A 134 -11.00 -19.76 9.31
CA TYR A 134 -11.03 -18.41 8.76
C TYR A 134 -12.48 -18.04 8.41
N GLU A 135 -12.94 -16.91 8.93
CA GLU A 135 -14.25 -16.35 8.59
C GLU A 135 -14.04 -14.98 7.91
N PRO A 136 -14.43 -14.86 6.62
CA PRO A 136 -14.35 -13.60 5.92
C PRO A 136 -15.17 -12.50 6.63
N LYS A 137 -14.54 -11.38 6.94
CA LYS A 137 -15.23 -10.25 7.55
C LYS A 137 -16.12 -9.52 6.53
N LYS A 138 -17.34 -9.19 6.92
CA LYS A 138 -18.17 -8.25 6.16
C LYS A 138 -17.75 -6.83 6.49
N ILE A 139 -17.00 -6.21 5.59
CA ILE A 139 -16.50 -4.84 5.76
C ILE A 139 -17.33 -3.91 4.89
N GLU A 140 -18.04 -2.97 5.52
CA GLU A 140 -18.65 -1.84 4.82
C GLU A 140 -17.57 -0.81 4.52
N ARG A 141 -17.43 -0.45 3.25
CA ARG A 141 -16.48 0.58 2.84
C ARG A 141 -17.14 1.93 2.69
N VAL A 142 -16.54 2.92 3.31
CA VAL A 142 -16.68 4.30 2.90
C VAL A 142 -15.98 4.49 1.55
N CYS A 143 -16.55 5.32 0.66
CA CYS A 143 -15.88 5.71 -0.56
C CYS A 143 -14.48 6.26 -0.24
N THR A 144 -13.47 5.72 -0.86
CA THR A 144 -12.08 6.03 -0.51
C THR A 144 -11.22 6.13 -1.76
N ILE A 145 -10.39 7.15 -1.83
CA ILE A 145 -9.40 7.36 -2.90
C ILE A 145 -8.01 7.26 -2.28
N CYS A 146 -7.05 6.67 -2.99
CA CYS A 146 -5.67 6.61 -2.52
C CYS A 146 -4.67 7.00 -3.60
N SER A 147 -3.55 7.56 -3.15
CA SER A 147 -2.30 7.66 -3.89
C SER A 147 -1.30 6.63 -3.36
N GLY A 148 -0.05 6.67 -3.85
CA GLY A 148 1.02 5.82 -3.32
C GLY A 148 1.36 6.10 -1.85
N THR A 149 1.03 7.28 -1.31
CA THR A 149 1.43 7.71 0.03
C THR A 149 0.28 8.17 0.92
N ASN A 150 -0.90 8.44 0.36
CA ASN A 150 -2.03 9.00 1.08
C ASN A 150 -3.34 8.26 0.79
N VAL A 151 -4.24 8.31 1.77
CA VAL A 151 -5.61 7.77 1.67
C VAL A 151 -6.58 8.85 2.11
N VAL A 152 -7.61 9.09 1.28
CA VAL A 152 -8.67 10.07 1.54
C VAL A 152 -10.01 9.34 1.57
N GLU A 153 -10.63 9.29 2.75
CA GLU A 153 -12.00 8.77 2.92
C GLU A 153 -13.00 9.89 2.59
N VAL A 154 -13.94 9.59 1.69
CA VAL A 154 -15.00 10.52 1.25
C VAL A 154 -16.25 10.27 2.09
N SER A 155 -16.13 10.44 3.41
CA SER A 155 -17.23 10.35 4.36
C SER A 155 -17.95 11.70 4.59
N GLN A 156 -17.34 12.78 4.11
CA GLN A 156 -17.84 14.17 4.15
C GLN A 156 -17.38 14.90 2.88
N PRO A 157 -17.90 16.09 2.56
CA PRO A 157 -17.45 16.87 1.42
C PRO A 157 -15.93 17.06 1.43
N ARG A 158 -15.29 16.85 0.26
CA ARG A 158 -13.86 16.99 0.03
C ARG A 158 -13.60 18.03 -1.04
N ILE A 159 -12.48 18.73 -0.93
CA ILE A 159 -12.08 19.73 -1.92
C ILE A 159 -11.23 19.06 -2.99
N ILE A 160 -11.69 19.18 -4.24
CA ILE A 160 -10.94 18.70 -5.40
C ILE A 160 -10.32 19.91 -6.11
N GLY A 161 -9.00 19.92 -6.24
CA GLY A 161 -8.26 20.91 -7.01
C GLY A 161 -8.30 20.56 -8.50
N GLU A 162 -8.94 21.42 -9.34
CA GLU A 162 -9.10 21.18 -10.79
C GLU A 162 -8.25 22.10 -11.69
N ARG A 163 -7.26 22.81 -11.13
CA ARG A 163 -6.49 23.78 -11.93
C ARG A 163 -5.51 23.17 -12.91
N ILE A 164 -5.15 21.91 -12.76
CA ILE A 164 -4.34 21.15 -13.72
C ILE A 164 -5.25 20.71 -14.88
N ASN A 165 -5.66 21.68 -15.69
CA ASN A 165 -6.60 21.49 -16.79
C ASN A 165 -6.40 22.58 -17.84
N PRO A 166 -6.17 22.23 -19.13
CA PRO A 166 -5.96 23.21 -20.20
C PRO A 166 -7.22 23.98 -20.61
N THR A 167 -8.41 23.51 -20.24
CA THR A 167 -9.67 24.10 -20.69
C THR A 167 -9.80 25.55 -20.21
N GLY A 168 -9.90 26.50 -21.14
CA GLY A 168 -10.02 27.92 -20.85
C GLY A 168 -8.74 28.62 -20.33
N LYS A 169 -7.64 27.90 -20.10
CA LYS A 169 -6.41 28.41 -19.46
C LYS A 169 -5.26 28.51 -20.48
N LYS A 170 -5.09 29.66 -21.12
CA LYS A 170 -4.07 29.88 -22.17
C LYS A 170 -2.65 29.57 -21.70
N ARG A 171 -2.26 30.02 -20.49
CA ARG A 171 -0.92 29.77 -19.93
C ARG A 171 -0.68 28.28 -19.68
N PHE A 172 -1.68 27.56 -19.18
CA PHE A 172 -1.56 26.13 -18.93
C PHE A 172 -1.42 25.34 -20.24
N LYS A 173 -2.18 25.71 -21.29
CA LYS A 173 -1.99 25.15 -22.64
C LYS A 173 -0.55 25.33 -23.14
N GLN A 174 -0.01 26.53 -23.00
CA GLN A 174 1.36 26.82 -23.42
C GLN A 174 2.39 26.04 -22.60
N ALA A 175 2.16 25.85 -21.30
CA ALA A 175 3.01 25.00 -20.45
C ALA A 175 3.03 23.55 -20.92
N LEU A 176 1.88 23.00 -21.28
CA LEU A 176 1.80 21.64 -21.86
C LEU A 176 2.56 21.53 -23.19
N ILE A 177 2.38 22.49 -24.10
CA ILE A 177 3.07 22.51 -25.40
C ILE A 177 4.60 22.63 -25.23
N ASN A 178 5.04 23.45 -24.29
CA ASN A 178 6.47 23.71 -24.05
C ASN A 178 7.12 22.69 -23.10
N ASP A 179 6.38 21.69 -22.62
CA ASP A 179 6.85 20.73 -21.60
C ASP A 179 7.32 21.42 -20.32
N ASP A 180 6.66 22.53 -19.92
CA ASP A 180 6.98 23.33 -18.71
C ASP A 180 6.42 22.63 -17.47
N ILE A 181 7.13 21.62 -17.06
CA ILE A 181 6.78 20.75 -15.94
C ILE A 181 6.78 21.49 -14.61
N ASP A 182 7.67 22.46 -14.43
CA ASP A 182 7.75 23.24 -13.20
C ASP A 182 6.49 24.09 -12.98
N TYR A 183 5.93 24.64 -14.06
CA TYR A 183 4.66 25.36 -13.97
C TYR A 183 3.49 24.40 -13.62
N ILE A 184 3.44 23.23 -14.21
CA ILE A 184 2.42 22.22 -13.93
C ILE A 184 2.50 21.78 -12.46
N LEU A 185 3.71 21.50 -11.97
CA LEU A 185 3.96 21.15 -10.57
C LEU A 185 3.55 22.29 -9.63
N GLY A 186 3.89 23.54 -9.98
CA GLY A 186 3.49 24.72 -9.21
C GLY A 186 1.99 24.82 -9.02
N GLN A 187 1.19 24.49 -10.07
CA GLN A 187 -0.27 24.46 -9.96
C GLN A 187 -0.80 23.41 -8.98
N ALA A 188 -0.13 22.28 -8.85
CA ALA A 188 -0.51 21.28 -7.85
C ALA A 188 -0.16 21.73 -6.43
N ILE A 189 1.07 22.22 -6.23
CA ILE A 189 1.54 22.70 -4.92
C ILE A 189 0.64 23.82 -4.39
N GLU A 190 0.26 24.79 -5.25
CA GLU A 190 -0.67 25.86 -4.89
C GLU A 190 -2.03 25.32 -4.42
N GLN A 191 -2.59 24.31 -5.10
CA GLN A 191 -3.88 23.73 -4.73
C GLN A 191 -3.82 22.93 -3.43
N VAL A 192 -2.76 22.13 -3.24
CA VAL A 192 -2.53 21.42 -1.98
C VAL A 192 -2.34 22.42 -0.83
N GLY A 193 -1.53 23.47 -1.03
CA GLY A 193 -1.35 24.55 -0.05
C GLY A 193 -2.63 25.32 0.27
N ALA A 194 -3.57 25.38 -0.67
CA ALA A 194 -4.89 25.98 -0.47
C ALA A 194 -5.91 25.01 0.19
N GLY A 195 -5.51 23.78 0.52
CA GLY A 195 -6.33 22.81 1.23
C GLY A 195 -7.10 21.82 0.36
N ALA A 196 -6.66 21.59 -0.89
CA ALA A 196 -7.24 20.52 -1.70
C ALA A 196 -6.89 19.14 -1.11
N ASP A 197 -7.91 18.31 -0.89
CA ASP A 197 -7.77 16.93 -0.44
C ASP A 197 -7.36 16.00 -1.59
N ILE A 198 -7.76 16.33 -2.81
CA ILE A 198 -7.61 15.52 -4.03
C ILE A 198 -7.24 16.47 -5.17
N LEU A 199 -6.39 16.02 -6.09
CA LEU A 199 -6.10 16.74 -7.33
C LEU A 199 -6.74 16.00 -8.51
N ASP A 200 -7.49 16.75 -9.33
CA ASP A 200 -7.92 16.33 -10.67
C ASP A 200 -6.86 16.77 -11.68
N VAL A 201 -6.42 15.83 -12.51
CA VAL A 201 -5.37 16.05 -13.50
C VAL A 201 -5.90 15.79 -14.90
N ASN A 202 -5.98 16.82 -15.71
CA ASN A 202 -6.34 16.77 -17.11
C ASN A 202 -5.24 17.45 -17.93
N VAL A 203 -4.60 16.70 -18.83
CA VAL A 203 -3.58 17.19 -19.75
C VAL A 203 -4.01 17.05 -21.21
N GLY A 204 -5.30 16.78 -21.47
CA GLY A 204 -5.87 16.59 -22.81
C GLY A 204 -5.75 17.84 -23.68
N LEU A 205 -4.83 17.78 -24.66
CA LEU A 205 -4.62 18.83 -25.66
C LEU A 205 -4.25 18.18 -27.00
N PRO A 206 -4.93 18.53 -28.12
CA PRO A 206 -4.73 17.88 -29.41
C PRO A 206 -3.31 17.93 -29.96
N ASP A 207 -2.52 18.93 -29.57
CA ASP A 207 -1.21 19.22 -30.14
C ASP A 207 -0.05 18.55 -29.38
N ILE A 208 -0.32 17.64 -28.41
CA ILE A 208 0.69 16.94 -27.62
C ILE A 208 0.45 15.44 -27.53
N ASP A 209 1.47 14.69 -27.17
CA ASP A 209 1.31 13.30 -26.72
C ASP A 209 0.74 13.30 -25.28
N GLU A 210 -0.59 13.21 -25.19
CA GLU A 210 -1.33 13.22 -23.92
C GLU A 210 -0.88 12.10 -22.98
N LYS A 211 -0.63 10.90 -23.52
CA LYS A 211 -0.17 9.76 -22.72
C LYS A 211 1.20 10.01 -22.09
N ALA A 212 2.16 10.50 -22.87
CA ALA A 212 3.48 10.83 -22.39
C ALA A 212 3.43 11.95 -21.34
N MET A 213 2.63 13.00 -21.60
CA MET A 213 2.45 14.12 -20.66
C MET A 213 1.77 13.68 -19.36
N MET A 214 0.74 12.84 -19.42
CA MET A 214 0.07 12.30 -18.23
C MET A 214 1.03 11.48 -17.38
N ILE A 215 1.87 10.64 -17.99
CA ILE A 215 2.90 9.87 -17.27
C ILE A 215 3.87 10.82 -16.56
N LYS A 216 4.38 11.86 -17.24
CA LYS A 216 5.27 12.85 -16.61
C LYS A 216 4.59 13.55 -15.43
N ALA A 217 3.39 14.08 -15.62
CA ALA A 217 2.64 14.75 -14.56
C ALA A 217 2.41 13.82 -13.35
N CYS A 218 1.95 12.59 -13.56
CA CYS A 218 1.72 11.64 -12.48
C CYS A 218 3.00 11.24 -11.73
N LEU A 219 4.11 11.01 -12.44
CA LEU A 219 5.38 10.65 -11.81
C LEU A 219 5.93 11.76 -10.91
N LEU A 220 5.72 13.02 -11.26
CA LEU A 220 6.14 14.17 -10.44
C LEU A 220 5.45 14.22 -9.07
N TYR A 221 4.18 13.76 -8.99
CA TYR A 221 3.42 13.77 -7.73
C TYR A 221 3.59 12.50 -6.91
N THR A 222 4.06 11.42 -7.53
CA THR A 222 4.15 10.10 -6.89
C THR A 222 5.58 9.67 -6.61
N SER A 223 6.57 10.33 -7.22
CA SER A 223 7.99 10.09 -6.90
C SER A 223 8.38 10.88 -5.65
N PRO A 224 9.01 10.26 -4.64
CA PRO A 224 9.60 11.01 -3.55
C PRO A 224 10.65 11.97 -4.13
N SER A 225 10.40 13.26 -3.96
CA SER A 225 11.33 14.29 -4.39
C SER A 225 12.58 14.25 -3.49
N PRO A 226 13.80 14.41 -4.04
CA PRO A 226 14.98 14.61 -3.23
C PRO A 226 14.92 15.86 -2.32
N ARG A 227 13.86 16.67 -2.46
CA ARG A 227 13.61 17.86 -1.62
C ARG A 227 12.79 17.56 -0.37
N ASP A 228 12.23 16.34 -0.25
CA ASP A 228 11.41 15.90 0.88
C ASP A 228 12.17 14.91 1.80
N ALA A 229 13.48 14.75 1.58
CA ALA A 229 14.39 13.94 2.39
C ALA A 229 15.22 14.84 3.35
#